data_42af540043421c6411bd56120a5f60de
#
_entry.id   42af540043421c6411bd56120a5f60de
#
_cell.length_a   1.000
_cell.length_b   1.000
_cell.length_c   1.000
_cell.angle_alpha   90.00
_cell.angle_beta   90.00
_cell.angle_gamma   90.00
#
_symmetry.space_group_name_H-M   'P 1'
#
loop_
_entity.id
_entity.type
_entity.pdbx_description
1 polymer ?
#
loop_
_entity_poly.entity_id
_entity_poly.type
_entity_poly.pdbx_seq_one_letter_code
_entity_poly.pdbx_strand_id
1 'polypeptide(L)'
;MPLQGTIPQDLGSGGKDESQPCAGDARVGTDAQGDWEDKHAVCRDLAPIPSVVRHPIRCLMWLIATAFGLANLIVLLAVVAAIPIVNLYALGYLLDVEGRLARTGRLRRGFPLVALAARLGSMVIGCWIWIMPIRLLAILAADAEIIDAGGTSSIRFQILTAGVAVVVALHLCLAVARGGRLSCFFRPFRNILWLKSEFKTGAYLTRADRHVRDVMAAFRFRYHIWLGFRGFIGSLVWLVPPTILFAAAERTQGGQILVSIIGGVLLAVVLCHLPFLQAQFAAENRLRAMFDWRAARLRFRQAPLAFLSALILLYSLATPLYLAKVRLPPQDAMWLLTVV
;
A
#
# COMPACT_ATOMS: atom_id res chain seq x y z
N MET A 1 11.99 64.01 -36.65
CA MET A 1 10.52 64.06 -36.77
C MET A 1 9.95 62.77 -36.15
N PRO A 2 9.09 62.86 -35.12
CA PRO A 2 8.56 61.78 -34.39
C PRO A 2 7.19 61.37 -34.94
N LEU A 3 6.86 60.07 -34.78
CA LEU A 3 5.46 59.67 -34.72
C LEU A 3 5.27 58.72 -33.53
N GLN A 4 4.64 59.29 -32.55
CA GLN A 4 4.01 58.65 -31.43
C GLN A 4 2.90 57.69 -31.92
N GLY A 5 2.86 56.52 -31.35
CA GLY A 5 1.76 55.57 -31.44
C GLY A 5 1.45 55.01 -30.04
N THR A 6 0.37 55.47 -29.53
CA THR A 6 -0.28 55.30 -28.22
C THR A 6 -0.52 53.83 -27.87
N ILE A 7 -0.16 53.46 -26.64
CA ILE A 7 -0.55 52.23 -25.93
C ILE A 7 -1.88 52.50 -25.23
N PRO A 8 -2.89 51.64 -25.33
CA PRO A 8 -3.97 51.62 -24.37
C PRO A 8 -3.61 50.67 -23.23
N GLN A 9 -3.48 51.23 -22.05
CA GLN A 9 -3.66 50.53 -20.80
C GLN A 9 -5.11 50.10 -20.68
N ASP A 10 -5.33 48.83 -20.45
CA ASP A 10 -6.57 48.37 -19.84
C ASP A 10 -6.25 47.50 -18.62
N LEU A 11 -6.56 48.04 -17.47
CA LEU A 11 -6.59 47.45 -16.17
C LEU A 11 -7.82 46.56 -16.06
N GLY A 12 -7.64 45.27 -15.84
CA GLY A 12 -8.72 44.33 -15.59
C GLY A 12 -8.25 43.22 -14.64
N SER A 13 -8.36 43.50 -13.37
CA SER A 13 -8.28 42.56 -12.23
C SER A 13 -9.10 41.30 -12.44
N GLY A 14 -8.58 40.15 -12.01
CA GLY A 14 -9.37 38.96 -11.85
C GLY A 14 -8.56 37.66 -11.92
N GLY A 15 -7.68 37.46 -10.98
CA GLY A 15 -7.13 36.14 -10.72
C GLY A 15 -8.24 35.19 -10.29
N LYS A 16 -8.69 34.32 -11.18
CA LYS A 16 -9.46 33.13 -10.84
C LYS A 16 -8.55 31.93 -11.01
N ASP A 17 -8.31 31.35 -9.86
CA ASP A 17 -7.74 30.04 -9.65
C ASP A 17 -8.61 29.00 -10.38
N GLU A 18 -8.27 28.65 -11.61
CA GLU A 18 -8.91 27.59 -12.37
C GLU A 18 -8.32 26.23 -11.98
N SER A 19 -8.73 25.75 -10.80
CA SER A 19 -8.81 24.33 -10.53
C SER A 19 -9.97 23.76 -11.35
N GLN A 20 -9.69 23.19 -12.53
CA GLN A 20 -10.68 22.48 -13.33
C GLN A 20 -11.36 21.38 -12.49
N PRO A 21 -12.67 21.45 -12.24
CA PRO A 21 -13.44 20.33 -11.75
C PRO A 21 -13.80 19.43 -12.93
N CYS A 22 -13.62 18.12 -12.77
CA CYS A 22 -14.24 17.13 -13.64
C CYS A 22 -15.75 17.33 -13.61
N ALA A 23 -16.26 18.00 -14.63
CA ALA A 23 -17.68 18.25 -14.80
C ALA A 23 -18.40 16.97 -15.21
N GLY A 24 -19.40 16.60 -14.48
CA GLY A 24 -20.36 15.56 -14.74
C GLY A 24 -21.61 15.81 -13.93
N ASP A 25 -22.33 16.87 -14.29
CA ASP A 25 -23.61 17.23 -13.68
C ASP A 25 -24.73 16.44 -14.36
N ALA A 26 -25.39 15.54 -13.61
CA ALA A 26 -26.71 15.04 -13.95
C ALA A 26 -27.44 14.66 -12.66
N ARG A 27 -28.43 15.46 -12.30
CA ARG A 27 -29.36 15.24 -11.18
C ARG A 27 -30.23 14.04 -11.48
N VAL A 28 -30.08 12.96 -10.68
CA VAL A 28 -31.06 11.88 -10.58
C VAL A 28 -31.12 11.40 -9.13
N GLY A 29 -32.31 11.38 -8.55
CA GLY A 29 -32.86 10.66 -7.40
C GLY A 29 -31.96 10.45 -6.17
N THR A 30 -32.42 10.97 -5.04
CA THR A 30 -31.74 11.05 -3.74
C THR A 30 -31.38 9.73 -3.05
N ASP A 31 -31.79 8.56 -3.55
CA ASP A 31 -31.52 7.26 -2.95
C ASP A 31 -30.36 6.48 -3.62
N ALA A 32 -29.90 6.93 -4.79
CA ALA A 32 -28.74 6.39 -5.49
C ALA A 32 -27.43 7.07 -5.08
N GLN A 33 -27.49 8.17 -4.35
CA GLN A 33 -26.34 9.04 -4.04
C GLN A 33 -25.32 8.41 -3.10
N GLY A 34 -25.75 7.50 -2.22
CA GLY A 34 -24.84 6.78 -1.31
C GLY A 34 -23.92 5.77 -2.01
N ASP A 35 -24.31 5.30 -3.18
CA ASP A 35 -23.57 4.25 -3.92
C ASP A 35 -22.55 4.83 -4.93
N TRP A 36 -22.73 6.12 -5.32
CA TRP A 36 -21.86 6.81 -6.29
C TRP A 36 -20.59 7.40 -5.66
N GLU A 37 -20.65 7.80 -4.41
CA GLU A 37 -19.47 8.31 -3.70
C GLU A 37 -18.39 7.26 -3.48
N ASP A 38 -18.75 5.97 -3.50
CA ASP A 38 -17.81 4.87 -3.38
C ASP A 38 -16.97 4.61 -4.63
N LYS A 39 -17.42 5.04 -5.81
CA LYS A 39 -16.76 4.74 -7.09
C LYS A 39 -15.47 5.50 -7.32
N HIS A 40 -15.31 6.67 -6.69
CA HIS A 40 -14.07 7.46 -6.75
C HIS A 40 -13.13 7.24 -5.57
N ALA A 41 -13.48 6.34 -4.64
CA ALA A 41 -12.68 6.06 -3.44
C ALA A 41 -11.37 5.31 -3.72
N VAL A 42 -11.19 4.77 -4.91
CA VAL A 42 -9.98 4.00 -5.29
C VAL A 42 -8.74 4.90 -5.41
N CYS A 43 -8.92 6.20 -5.69
CA CYS A 43 -7.83 7.15 -5.86
C CYS A 43 -7.94 8.40 -4.97
N ARG A 44 -8.69 8.34 -3.87
CA ARG A 44 -8.80 9.50 -2.96
C ARG A 44 -7.59 9.63 -2.07
N ASP A 45 -7.05 10.85 -1.98
CA ASP A 45 -6.19 11.27 -0.87
C ASP A 45 -6.83 10.91 0.47
N LEU A 46 -6.01 10.66 1.49
CA LEU A 46 -6.54 10.43 2.84
C LEU A 46 -7.50 11.57 3.21
N ALA A 47 -8.68 11.21 3.72
CA ALA A 47 -9.71 12.17 4.12
C ALA A 47 -9.14 13.27 5.02
N PRO A 48 -9.64 14.51 4.94
CA PRO A 48 -9.17 15.59 5.82
C PRO A 48 -9.34 15.22 7.29
N ILE A 49 -8.35 15.59 8.10
CA ILE A 49 -8.39 15.35 9.55
C ILE A 49 -9.57 16.14 10.11
N PRO A 50 -10.56 15.48 10.74
CA PRO A 50 -11.65 16.19 11.42
C PRO A 50 -11.09 17.06 12.55
N SER A 51 -11.72 18.20 12.82
CA SER A 51 -11.30 19.05 13.94
C SER A 51 -11.44 18.30 15.26
N VAL A 52 -10.32 18.12 15.98
CA VAL A 52 -10.26 17.41 17.27
C VAL A 52 -11.21 18.04 18.29
N VAL A 53 -11.25 19.37 18.30
CA VAL A 53 -12.06 20.14 19.28
C VAL A 53 -13.57 20.05 19.01
N ARG A 54 -13.99 20.07 17.73
CA ARG A 54 -15.43 20.06 17.38
C ARG A 54 -16.02 18.65 17.29
N HIS A 55 -15.22 17.65 16.90
CA HIS A 55 -15.70 16.29 16.66
C HIS A 55 -14.68 15.23 17.11
N PRO A 56 -14.45 15.05 18.43
CA PRO A 56 -13.41 14.13 18.93
C PRO A 56 -13.66 12.66 18.50
N ILE A 57 -14.92 12.20 18.51
CA ILE A 57 -15.28 10.84 18.10
C ILE A 57 -14.97 10.61 16.61
N ARG A 58 -15.26 11.58 15.74
CA ARG A 58 -14.93 11.48 14.30
C ARG A 58 -13.44 11.48 14.07
N CYS A 59 -12.68 12.23 14.86
CA CYS A 59 -11.22 12.22 14.80
C CYS A 59 -10.65 10.84 15.20
N LEU A 60 -11.16 10.26 16.29
CA LEU A 60 -10.78 8.92 16.73
C LEU A 60 -11.10 7.86 15.66
N MET A 61 -12.30 7.88 15.11
CA MET A 61 -12.72 6.95 14.04
C MET A 61 -11.88 7.13 12.78
N TRP A 62 -11.53 8.36 12.43
CA TRP A 62 -10.63 8.64 11.32
C TRP A 62 -9.24 8.08 11.58
N LEU A 63 -8.70 8.24 12.79
CA LEU A 63 -7.39 7.73 13.19
C LEU A 63 -7.36 6.19 13.11
N ILE A 64 -8.37 5.52 13.68
CA ILE A 64 -8.49 4.06 13.63
C ILE A 64 -8.58 3.55 12.19
N ALA A 65 -9.41 4.19 11.36
CA ALA A 65 -9.57 3.80 9.96
C ALA A 65 -8.28 4.00 9.14
N THR A 66 -7.55 5.08 9.41
CA THR A 66 -6.29 5.38 8.74
C THR A 66 -5.19 4.40 9.20
N ALA A 67 -5.09 4.16 10.50
CA ALA A 67 -4.13 3.19 11.06
C ALA A 67 -4.42 1.77 10.53
N PHE A 68 -5.69 1.36 10.50
CA PHE A 68 -6.12 0.10 9.90
C PHE A 68 -5.73 0.00 8.42
N GLY A 69 -5.96 1.07 7.64
CA GLY A 69 -5.58 1.11 6.23
C GLY A 69 -4.08 1.02 6.01
N LEU A 70 -3.28 1.74 6.82
CA LEU A 70 -1.81 1.68 6.76
C LEU A 70 -1.28 0.30 7.17
N ALA A 71 -1.80 -0.29 8.23
CA ALA A 71 -1.40 -1.63 8.66
C ALA A 71 -1.68 -2.67 7.57
N ASN A 72 -2.86 -2.63 6.95
CA ASN A 72 -3.18 -3.54 5.84
C ASN A 72 -2.33 -3.25 4.59
N LEU A 73 -1.96 -2.00 4.33
CA LEU A 73 -1.04 -1.66 3.25
C LEU A 73 0.36 -2.24 3.49
N ILE A 74 0.87 -2.14 4.71
CA ILE A 74 2.16 -2.73 5.10
C ILE A 74 2.12 -4.25 4.89
N VAL A 75 1.10 -4.93 5.40
CA VAL A 75 0.94 -6.38 5.22
C VAL A 75 0.84 -6.75 3.74
N LEU A 76 0.05 -6.02 2.95
CA LEU A 76 -0.06 -6.25 1.51
C LEU A 76 1.28 -6.10 0.80
N LEU A 77 2.03 -5.04 1.11
CA LEU A 77 3.35 -4.81 0.51
C LEU A 77 4.37 -5.85 0.98
N ALA A 78 4.29 -6.31 2.24
CA ALA A 78 5.16 -7.37 2.76
C ALA A 78 4.91 -8.69 2.02
N VAL A 79 3.65 -9.08 1.82
CA VAL A 79 3.28 -10.28 1.03
C VAL A 79 3.77 -10.17 -0.42
N VAL A 80 3.59 -9.00 -1.04
CA VAL A 80 4.08 -8.74 -2.40
C VAL A 80 5.61 -8.79 -2.46
N ALA A 81 6.29 -8.23 -1.46
CA ALA A 81 7.74 -8.21 -1.37
C ALA A 81 8.36 -9.59 -1.13
N ALA A 82 7.61 -10.53 -0.53
CA ALA A 82 8.06 -11.90 -0.32
C ALA A 82 8.15 -12.72 -1.63
N ILE A 83 7.49 -12.28 -2.70
CA ILE A 83 7.49 -12.98 -3.99
C ILE A 83 8.62 -12.42 -4.86
N PRO A 84 9.62 -13.23 -5.28
CA PRO A 84 10.67 -12.81 -6.20
C PRO A 84 10.09 -12.16 -7.46
N ILE A 85 10.78 -11.16 -8.01
CA ILE A 85 10.34 -10.34 -9.17
C ILE A 85 9.17 -9.41 -8.84
N VAL A 86 8.11 -9.90 -8.17
CA VAL A 86 6.97 -9.07 -7.78
C VAL A 86 7.35 -8.05 -6.68
N ASN A 87 8.41 -8.33 -5.91
CA ASN A 87 8.99 -7.38 -4.94
C ASN A 87 9.38 -6.03 -5.58
N LEU A 88 9.71 -6.02 -6.88
CA LEU A 88 9.96 -4.78 -7.63
C LEU A 88 8.73 -3.86 -7.66
N TYR A 89 7.53 -4.44 -7.60
CA TYR A 89 6.31 -3.64 -7.47
C TYR A 89 6.25 -2.92 -6.11
N ALA A 90 6.55 -3.62 -5.02
CA ALA A 90 6.58 -3.04 -3.68
C ALA A 90 7.62 -1.92 -3.59
N LEU A 91 8.84 -2.16 -4.10
CA LEU A 91 9.89 -1.15 -4.19
C LEU A 91 9.44 0.07 -5.02
N GLY A 92 8.86 -0.16 -6.19
CA GLY A 92 8.38 0.92 -7.06
C GLY A 92 7.22 1.70 -6.45
N TYR A 93 6.33 1.05 -5.72
CA TYR A 93 5.29 1.74 -4.98
C TYR A 93 5.86 2.63 -3.87
N LEU A 94 6.82 2.13 -3.09
CA LEU A 94 7.49 2.92 -2.05
C LEU A 94 8.24 4.12 -2.64
N LEU A 95 8.93 3.94 -3.76
CA LEU A 95 9.55 5.05 -4.50
C LEU A 95 8.52 6.06 -5.02
N ASP A 96 7.34 5.62 -5.51
CA ASP A 96 6.27 6.56 -5.92
C ASP A 96 5.73 7.36 -4.72
N VAL A 97 5.55 6.70 -3.56
CA VAL A 97 5.19 7.36 -2.29
C VAL A 97 6.25 8.41 -1.92
N GLU A 98 7.52 8.03 -1.90
CA GLU A 98 8.64 8.92 -1.58
C GLU A 98 8.70 10.11 -2.55
N GLY A 99 8.57 9.87 -3.85
CA GLY A 99 8.54 10.90 -4.86
C GLY A 99 7.34 11.86 -4.71
N ARG A 100 6.17 11.36 -4.33
CA ARG A 100 4.99 12.19 -4.04
C ARG A 100 5.20 13.04 -2.80
N LEU A 101 5.77 12.47 -1.74
CA LEU A 101 6.10 13.20 -0.52
C LEU A 101 7.12 14.30 -0.79
N ALA A 102 8.18 13.99 -1.54
CA ALA A 102 9.22 14.96 -1.90
C ALA A 102 8.67 16.14 -2.72
N ARG A 103 7.73 15.87 -3.64
CA ARG A 103 7.12 16.92 -4.48
C ARG A 103 6.05 17.74 -3.76
N THR A 104 5.24 17.11 -2.88
CA THR A 104 4.07 17.77 -2.31
C THR A 104 4.25 18.25 -0.88
N GLY A 105 5.23 17.71 -0.15
CA GLY A 105 5.43 17.96 1.30
C GLY A 105 4.25 17.50 2.17
N ARG A 106 3.28 16.75 1.62
CA ARG A 106 2.04 16.37 2.31
C ARG A 106 1.91 14.86 2.43
N LEU A 107 2.03 14.33 3.66
CA LEU A 107 1.87 12.90 3.97
C LEU A 107 0.55 12.31 3.45
N ARG A 108 -0.52 13.09 3.47
CA ARG A 108 -1.86 12.65 3.03
C ARG A 108 -1.92 12.26 1.55
N ARG A 109 -1.09 12.84 0.69
CA ARG A 109 -1.03 12.57 -0.74
C ARG A 109 -0.04 11.46 -1.09
N GLY A 110 0.77 11.02 -0.11
CA GLY A 110 1.80 10.02 -0.31
C GLY A 110 1.26 8.62 -0.59
N PHE A 111 0.15 8.22 0.04
CA PHE A 111 -0.31 6.83 0.08
C PHE A 111 -1.62 6.58 -0.67
N PRO A 112 -1.61 6.50 -2.00
CA PRO A 112 -2.85 6.37 -2.80
C PRO A 112 -3.59 5.05 -2.60
N LEU A 113 -2.90 3.97 -2.20
CA LEU A 113 -3.50 2.63 -2.05
C LEU A 113 -4.06 2.34 -0.65
N VAL A 114 -3.98 3.26 0.32
CA VAL A 114 -4.47 3.01 1.70
C VAL A 114 -5.96 2.65 1.73
N ALA A 115 -6.79 3.34 0.96
CA ALA A 115 -8.22 3.05 0.91
C ALA A 115 -8.51 1.65 0.34
N LEU A 116 -7.77 1.25 -0.70
CA LEU A 116 -7.87 -0.08 -1.29
C LEU A 116 -7.37 -1.17 -0.33
N ALA A 117 -6.21 -0.94 0.31
CA ALA A 117 -5.65 -1.85 1.30
C ALA A 117 -6.60 -2.05 2.50
N ALA A 118 -7.26 -0.99 2.97
CA ALA A 118 -8.28 -1.09 4.02
C ALA A 118 -9.48 -1.97 3.59
N ARG A 119 -9.89 -1.87 2.32
CA ARG A 119 -10.97 -2.75 1.78
C ARG A 119 -10.52 -4.19 1.71
N LEU A 120 -9.34 -4.46 1.16
CA LEU A 120 -8.78 -5.82 1.09
C LEU A 120 -8.62 -6.42 2.48
N GLY A 121 -8.09 -5.68 3.45
CA GLY A 121 -7.99 -6.12 4.83
C GLY A 121 -9.37 -6.40 5.46
N SER A 122 -10.37 -5.58 5.17
CA SER A 122 -11.74 -5.81 5.62
C SER A 122 -12.33 -7.10 5.03
N MET A 123 -12.02 -7.41 3.77
CA MET A 123 -12.44 -8.67 3.14
C MET A 123 -11.77 -9.86 3.82
N VAL A 124 -10.45 -9.81 4.03
CA VAL A 124 -9.70 -10.89 4.67
C VAL A 124 -10.22 -11.15 6.08
N ILE A 125 -10.38 -10.10 6.90
CA ILE A 125 -10.89 -10.22 8.27
C ILE A 125 -12.35 -10.73 8.26
N GLY A 126 -13.18 -10.18 7.38
CA GLY A 126 -14.58 -10.62 7.26
C GLY A 126 -14.69 -12.09 6.87
N CYS A 127 -13.92 -12.54 5.90
CA CYS A 127 -13.86 -13.95 5.51
C CYS A 127 -13.33 -14.83 6.66
N TRP A 128 -12.26 -14.39 7.34
CA TRP A 128 -11.66 -15.14 8.44
C TRP A 128 -12.66 -15.36 9.58
N ILE A 129 -13.39 -14.32 9.99
CA ILE A 129 -14.41 -14.41 11.04
C ILE A 129 -15.49 -15.42 10.66
N TRP A 130 -15.98 -15.40 9.42
CA TRP A 130 -17.04 -16.29 8.97
C TRP A 130 -16.59 -17.72 8.67
N ILE A 131 -15.29 -17.95 8.45
CA ILE A 131 -14.71 -19.29 8.31
C ILE A 131 -14.55 -19.98 9.68
N MET A 132 -14.42 -19.22 10.79
CA MET A 132 -14.26 -19.77 12.13
C MET A 132 -15.35 -20.77 12.53
N PRO A 133 -16.66 -20.50 12.41
CA PRO A 133 -17.70 -21.45 12.75
C PRO A 133 -17.65 -22.74 11.88
N ILE A 134 -17.25 -22.60 10.59
CA ILE A 134 -17.06 -23.78 9.72
C ILE A 134 -15.92 -24.65 10.24
N ARG A 135 -14.79 -24.05 10.63
CA ARG A 135 -13.65 -24.77 11.20
C ARG A 135 -14.02 -25.47 12.51
N LEU A 136 -14.79 -24.81 13.37
CA LEU A 136 -15.27 -25.42 14.61
C LEU A 136 -16.16 -26.64 14.33
N LEU A 137 -17.13 -26.52 13.40
CA LEU A 137 -17.97 -27.64 13.00
C LEU A 137 -17.18 -28.78 12.34
N ALA A 138 -16.17 -28.45 11.55
CA ALA A 138 -15.29 -29.44 10.92
C ALA A 138 -14.48 -30.23 11.96
N ILE A 139 -14.00 -29.57 13.04
CA ILE A 139 -13.34 -30.24 14.15
C ILE A 139 -14.31 -31.19 14.85
N LEU A 140 -15.53 -30.73 15.17
CA LEU A 140 -16.55 -31.59 15.80
C LEU A 140 -16.96 -32.77 14.91
N ALA A 141 -17.01 -32.57 13.59
CA ALA A 141 -17.26 -33.66 12.65
C ALA A 141 -16.11 -34.69 12.62
N ALA A 142 -14.86 -34.20 12.69
CA ALA A 142 -13.69 -35.08 12.76
C ALA A 142 -13.66 -35.88 14.07
N ASP A 143 -13.95 -35.23 15.20
CA ASP A 143 -14.02 -35.91 16.50
C ASP A 143 -15.13 -36.98 16.52
N ALA A 144 -16.29 -36.67 15.98
CA ALA A 144 -17.39 -37.63 15.88
C ALA A 144 -17.04 -38.83 14.97
N GLU A 145 -16.26 -38.62 13.91
CA GLU A 145 -15.79 -39.70 13.04
C GLU A 145 -14.76 -40.58 13.73
N ILE A 146 -13.93 -40.06 14.64
CA ILE A 146 -12.97 -40.85 15.43
C ILE A 146 -13.71 -41.72 16.47
N ILE A 147 -14.81 -41.19 17.05
CA ILE A 147 -15.57 -41.91 18.11
C ILE A 147 -16.44 -43.01 17.50
N ASP A 148 -17.15 -42.71 16.41
CA ASP A 148 -18.10 -43.62 15.77
C ASP A 148 -18.08 -43.41 14.24
N ALA A 149 -17.13 -44.08 13.59
CA ALA A 149 -16.90 -43.95 12.17
C ALA A 149 -18.12 -44.40 11.36
N GLY A 150 -18.67 -43.46 10.57
CA GLY A 150 -19.90 -43.69 9.78
C GLY A 150 -21.19 -43.75 10.60
N GLY A 151 -21.10 -43.46 11.91
CA GLY A 151 -22.28 -43.41 12.78
C GLY A 151 -23.19 -42.22 12.51
N THR A 152 -24.38 -42.26 13.08
CA THR A 152 -25.43 -41.23 12.88
C THR A 152 -24.94 -39.83 13.27
N SER A 153 -24.10 -39.72 14.31
CA SER A 153 -23.55 -38.45 14.80
C SER A 153 -22.54 -37.89 13.83
N SER A 154 -21.61 -38.71 13.32
CA SER A 154 -20.64 -38.30 12.30
C SER A 154 -21.31 -37.77 11.04
N ILE A 155 -22.27 -38.52 10.48
CA ILE A 155 -23.02 -38.15 9.29
C ILE A 155 -23.75 -36.80 9.50
N ARG A 156 -24.40 -36.63 10.67
CA ARG A 156 -25.10 -35.35 10.98
C ARG A 156 -24.15 -34.16 11.02
N PHE A 157 -22.99 -34.27 11.67
CA PHE A 157 -22.00 -33.20 11.73
C PHE A 157 -21.40 -32.90 10.36
N GLN A 158 -21.16 -33.90 9.51
CA GLN A 158 -20.68 -33.69 8.14
C GLN A 158 -21.70 -32.94 7.30
N ILE A 159 -22.97 -33.35 7.34
CA ILE A 159 -24.06 -32.66 6.59
C ILE A 159 -24.23 -31.24 7.11
N LEU A 160 -24.21 -31.02 8.43
CA LEU A 160 -24.30 -29.68 9.03
C LEU A 160 -23.14 -28.79 8.58
N THR A 161 -21.92 -29.30 8.62
CA THR A 161 -20.71 -28.58 8.19
C THR A 161 -20.81 -28.20 6.72
N ALA A 162 -21.20 -29.13 5.87
CA ALA A 162 -21.40 -28.85 4.42
C ALA A 162 -22.49 -27.81 4.18
N GLY A 163 -23.62 -27.91 4.86
CA GLY A 163 -24.71 -26.94 4.76
C GLY A 163 -24.29 -25.54 5.21
N VAL A 164 -23.65 -25.43 6.37
CA VAL A 164 -23.13 -24.16 6.88
C VAL A 164 -22.06 -23.58 5.94
N ALA A 165 -21.18 -24.42 5.41
CA ALA A 165 -20.14 -23.97 4.46
C ALA A 165 -20.76 -23.35 3.19
N VAL A 166 -21.81 -23.96 2.62
CA VAL A 166 -22.51 -23.42 1.46
C VAL A 166 -23.17 -22.07 1.80
N VAL A 167 -23.89 -21.98 2.91
CA VAL A 167 -24.55 -20.73 3.34
C VAL A 167 -23.54 -19.61 3.56
N VAL A 168 -22.43 -19.91 4.27
CA VAL A 168 -21.36 -18.94 4.51
C VAL A 168 -20.69 -18.55 3.19
N ALA A 169 -20.38 -19.49 2.30
CA ALA A 169 -19.79 -19.18 1.00
C ALA A 169 -20.66 -18.21 0.18
N LEU A 170 -21.96 -18.46 0.11
CA LEU A 170 -22.92 -17.56 -0.55
C LEU A 170 -22.93 -16.18 0.13
N HIS A 171 -22.96 -16.12 1.46
CA HIS A 171 -22.92 -14.88 2.20
C HIS A 171 -21.64 -14.09 1.93
N LEU A 172 -20.47 -14.75 1.93
CA LEU A 172 -19.18 -14.13 1.64
C LEU A 172 -19.12 -13.58 0.20
N CYS A 173 -19.57 -14.36 -0.77
CA CYS A 173 -19.68 -13.91 -2.16
C CYS A 173 -20.53 -12.64 -2.29
N LEU A 174 -21.69 -12.60 -1.62
CA LEU A 174 -22.58 -11.43 -1.62
C LEU A 174 -21.95 -10.23 -0.90
N ALA A 175 -21.27 -10.43 0.23
CA ALA A 175 -20.60 -9.37 0.98
C ALA A 175 -19.46 -8.73 0.16
N VAL A 176 -18.67 -9.55 -0.53
CA VAL A 176 -17.60 -9.11 -1.44
C VAL A 176 -18.19 -8.38 -2.64
N ALA A 177 -19.21 -8.95 -3.29
CA ALA A 177 -19.88 -8.36 -4.46
C ALA A 177 -20.50 -6.98 -4.15
N ARG A 178 -20.99 -6.79 -2.92
CA ARG A 178 -21.55 -5.52 -2.46
C ARG A 178 -20.51 -4.46 -2.12
N GLY A 179 -19.21 -4.78 -2.17
CA GLY A 179 -18.13 -3.82 -2.00
C GLY A 179 -17.08 -4.17 -0.93
N GLY A 180 -17.21 -5.33 -0.26
CA GLY A 180 -16.18 -5.89 0.62
C GLY A 180 -15.87 -5.07 1.88
N ARG A 181 -16.73 -4.14 2.28
CA ARG A 181 -16.57 -3.40 3.54
C ARG A 181 -16.89 -4.33 4.71
N LEU A 182 -16.20 -4.18 5.83
CA LEU A 182 -16.42 -5.00 7.03
C LEU A 182 -17.90 -5.03 7.44
N SER A 183 -18.61 -3.91 7.32
CA SER A 183 -20.04 -3.80 7.61
C SER A 183 -20.94 -4.69 6.70
N CYS A 184 -20.50 -5.06 5.51
CA CYS A 184 -21.23 -5.94 4.61
C CYS A 184 -21.24 -7.39 5.12
N PHE A 185 -20.17 -7.80 5.80
CA PHE A 185 -20.07 -9.14 6.40
C PHE A 185 -20.99 -9.33 7.62
N PHE A 186 -21.33 -8.26 8.33
CA PHE A 186 -22.21 -8.32 9.50
C PHE A 186 -23.68 -8.03 9.19
N ARG A 187 -24.07 -7.88 7.91
CA ARG A 187 -25.43 -7.54 7.51
C ARG A 187 -25.97 -8.49 6.43
N PRO A 188 -26.18 -9.80 6.75
CA PRO A 188 -26.59 -10.81 5.75
C PRO A 188 -27.91 -10.48 5.06
N PHE A 189 -28.92 -10.03 5.81
CA PHE A 189 -30.23 -9.67 5.24
C PHE A 189 -30.16 -8.54 4.22
N ARG A 190 -29.30 -7.52 4.45
CA ARG A 190 -29.11 -6.43 3.50
C ARG A 190 -28.41 -6.89 2.22
N ASN A 191 -27.58 -7.92 2.30
CA ASN A 191 -26.91 -8.49 1.12
C ASN A 191 -27.92 -9.21 0.23
N ILE A 192 -28.87 -9.94 0.82
CA ILE A 192 -29.96 -10.62 0.08
C ILE A 192 -30.90 -9.59 -0.58
N LEU A 193 -31.29 -8.54 0.16
CA LEU A 193 -32.13 -7.48 -0.40
C LEU A 193 -31.43 -6.73 -1.55
N TRP A 194 -30.13 -6.48 -1.40
CA TRP A 194 -29.32 -5.88 -2.44
C TRP A 194 -29.26 -6.78 -3.68
N LEU A 195 -29.04 -8.09 -3.52
CA LEU A 195 -29.04 -9.04 -4.62
C LEU A 195 -30.37 -9.00 -5.40
N LYS A 196 -31.50 -9.00 -4.68
CA LYS A 196 -32.82 -8.89 -5.29
C LYS A 196 -33.00 -7.62 -6.12
N SER A 197 -32.44 -6.48 -5.65
CA SER A 197 -32.48 -5.22 -6.39
C SER A 197 -31.59 -5.26 -7.65
N GLU A 198 -30.40 -5.86 -7.57
CA GLU A 198 -29.46 -5.97 -8.69
C GLU A 198 -29.97 -6.88 -9.80
N PHE A 199 -30.63 -8.00 -9.47
CA PHE A 199 -31.25 -8.87 -10.46
C PHE A 199 -32.35 -8.15 -11.27
N LYS A 200 -33.08 -7.22 -10.64
CA LYS A 200 -34.08 -6.42 -11.35
C LYS A 200 -33.47 -5.42 -12.34
N THR A 201 -32.26 -4.95 -12.06
CA THR A 201 -31.62 -3.89 -12.85
C THR A 201 -30.73 -4.44 -13.98
N GLY A 202 -30.34 -5.73 -13.94
CA GLY A 202 -29.51 -6.40 -14.97
C GLY A 202 -28.09 -5.84 -15.18
N ALA A 203 -27.68 -4.84 -14.40
CA ALA A 203 -26.45 -4.09 -14.61
C ALA A 203 -25.22 -4.65 -13.82
N TYR A 204 -25.36 -5.81 -13.17
CA TYR A 204 -24.33 -6.37 -12.29
C TYR A 204 -23.01 -6.63 -13.01
N LEU A 205 -23.04 -7.30 -14.17
CA LEU A 205 -21.82 -7.66 -14.91
C LEU A 205 -21.06 -6.43 -15.41
N THR A 206 -21.77 -5.45 -15.94
CA THR A 206 -21.16 -4.19 -16.42
C THR A 206 -20.52 -3.39 -15.27
N ARG A 207 -21.14 -3.44 -14.09
CA ARG A 207 -20.64 -2.77 -12.90
C ARG A 207 -19.44 -3.49 -12.31
N ALA A 208 -19.47 -4.83 -12.26
CA ALA A 208 -18.36 -5.65 -11.81
C ALA A 208 -17.14 -5.47 -12.71
N ASP A 209 -17.30 -5.49 -14.03
CA ASP A 209 -16.22 -5.29 -14.99
C ASP A 209 -15.60 -3.89 -14.86
N ARG A 210 -16.42 -2.85 -14.69
CA ARG A 210 -15.91 -1.50 -14.42
C ARG A 210 -15.11 -1.44 -13.12
N HIS A 211 -15.61 -2.07 -12.05
CA HIS A 211 -14.94 -2.07 -10.76
C HIS A 211 -13.58 -2.79 -10.81
N VAL A 212 -13.49 -3.91 -11.51
CA VAL A 212 -12.23 -4.63 -11.74
C VAL A 212 -11.25 -3.77 -12.53
N ARG A 213 -11.68 -3.09 -13.58
CA ARG A 213 -10.84 -2.18 -14.34
C ARG A 213 -10.33 -1.01 -13.50
N ASP A 214 -11.19 -0.40 -12.68
CA ASP A 214 -10.81 0.70 -11.81
C ASP A 214 -9.76 0.27 -10.76
N VAL A 215 -9.94 -0.92 -10.18
CA VAL A 215 -8.96 -1.52 -9.26
C VAL A 215 -7.63 -1.77 -9.96
N MET A 216 -7.67 -2.41 -11.14
CA MET A 216 -6.45 -2.66 -11.93
C MET A 216 -5.74 -1.37 -12.34
N ALA A 217 -6.50 -0.33 -12.72
CA ALA A 217 -5.95 0.98 -13.03
C ALA A 217 -5.30 1.64 -11.79
N ALA A 218 -5.88 1.45 -10.60
CA ALA A 218 -5.33 1.98 -9.34
C ALA A 218 -3.99 1.36 -8.97
N PHE A 219 -3.80 0.07 -9.23
CA PHE A 219 -2.52 -0.60 -8.96
C PHE A 219 -1.38 -0.12 -9.85
N ARG A 220 -1.64 0.36 -11.05
CA ARG A 220 -0.62 0.85 -12.00
C ARG A 220 0.59 -0.08 -12.11
N PHE A 221 0.37 -1.40 -12.20
CA PHE A 221 1.41 -2.45 -12.11
C PHE A 221 2.63 -2.16 -13.00
N ARG A 222 2.39 -1.86 -14.27
CA ARG A 222 3.49 -1.59 -15.23
C ARG A 222 4.37 -0.42 -14.78
N TYR A 223 3.74 0.63 -14.27
CA TYR A 223 4.47 1.82 -13.79
C TYR A 223 5.32 1.52 -12.56
N HIS A 224 4.74 0.88 -11.54
CA HIS A 224 5.46 0.59 -10.30
C HIS A 224 6.57 -0.46 -10.51
N ILE A 225 6.33 -1.53 -11.28
CA ILE A 225 7.37 -2.51 -11.61
C ILE A 225 8.53 -1.83 -12.33
N TRP A 226 8.25 -0.98 -13.32
CA TRP A 226 9.30 -0.27 -14.06
C TRP A 226 10.07 0.73 -13.20
N LEU A 227 9.37 1.47 -12.35
CA LEU A 227 10.00 2.40 -11.39
C LEU A 227 10.87 1.65 -10.38
N GLY A 228 10.38 0.53 -9.82
CA GLY A 228 11.12 -0.31 -8.91
C GLY A 228 12.34 -0.95 -9.55
N PHE A 229 12.22 -1.46 -10.78
CA PHE A 229 13.34 -2.02 -11.53
C PHE A 229 14.46 -0.97 -11.74
N ARG A 230 14.09 0.23 -12.18
CA ARG A 230 15.07 1.33 -12.35
C ARG A 230 15.71 1.75 -11.03
N GLY A 231 14.92 1.83 -9.95
CA GLY A 231 15.44 2.12 -8.61
C GLY A 231 16.38 1.04 -8.10
N PHE A 232 16.03 -0.22 -8.30
CA PHE A 232 16.86 -1.36 -7.95
C PHE A 232 18.21 -1.35 -8.68
N ILE A 233 18.19 -1.21 -10.00
CA ILE A 233 19.43 -1.14 -10.81
C ILE A 233 20.30 0.04 -10.39
N GLY A 234 19.71 1.22 -10.17
CA GLY A 234 20.46 2.38 -9.72
C GLY A 234 21.11 2.19 -8.36
N SER A 235 20.41 1.57 -7.40
CA SER A 235 20.98 1.23 -6.09
C SER A 235 22.09 0.18 -6.19
N LEU A 236 21.89 -0.82 -7.05
CA LEU A 236 22.86 -1.88 -7.27
C LEU A 236 24.19 -1.31 -7.78
N VAL A 237 24.16 -0.37 -8.72
CA VAL A 237 25.36 0.29 -9.24
C VAL A 237 26.18 0.97 -8.11
N TRP A 238 25.53 1.56 -7.13
CA TRP A 238 26.20 2.15 -5.97
C TRP A 238 26.74 1.12 -4.98
N LEU A 239 26.11 -0.03 -4.84
CA LEU A 239 26.49 -1.08 -3.89
C LEU A 239 27.57 -2.02 -4.45
N VAL A 240 27.67 -2.16 -5.77
CA VAL A 240 28.65 -3.04 -6.42
C VAL A 240 30.10 -2.70 -6.05
N PRO A 241 30.58 -1.44 -6.06
CA PRO A 241 31.97 -1.14 -5.73
C PRO A 241 32.40 -1.58 -4.31
N PRO A 242 31.66 -1.27 -3.22
CA PRO A 242 32.05 -1.76 -1.90
C PRO A 242 31.96 -3.29 -1.78
N THR A 243 30.98 -3.94 -2.42
CA THR A 243 30.87 -5.41 -2.39
C THR A 243 32.03 -6.10 -3.10
N ILE A 244 32.51 -5.55 -4.24
CA ILE A 244 33.71 -6.05 -4.92
C ILE A 244 34.95 -5.91 -4.01
N LEU A 245 35.10 -4.79 -3.28
CA LEU A 245 36.20 -4.62 -2.36
C LEU A 245 36.19 -5.64 -1.22
N PHE A 246 35.02 -5.94 -0.64
CA PHE A 246 34.92 -6.99 0.37
C PHE A 246 35.24 -8.39 -0.19
N ALA A 247 34.75 -8.73 -1.38
CA ALA A 247 35.04 -9.99 -2.04
C ALA A 247 36.55 -10.11 -2.41
N ALA A 248 37.20 -9.00 -2.76
CA ALA A 248 38.64 -8.94 -3.02
C ALA A 248 39.46 -9.12 -1.73
N ALA A 249 38.98 -8.55 -0.60
CA ALA A 249 39.64 -8.67 0.69
C ALA A 249 39.76 -10.14 1.13
N GLU A 250 38.76 -10.98 0.89
CA GLU A 250 38.79 -12.41 1.21
C GLU A 250 39.89 -13.19 0.45
N ARG A 251 40.33 -12.69 -0.71
CA ARG A 251 41.31 -13.33 -1.59
C ARG A 251 42.72 -12.82 -1.41
N THR A 252 42.92 -11.71 -0.69
CA THR A 252 44.20 -11.02 -0.61
C THR A 252 44.95 -11.45 0.65
N GLN A 253 46.06 -12.20 0.52
CA GLN A 253 46.92 -12.53 1.65
C GLN A 253 47.76 -11.32 2.03
N GLY A 254 47.69 -10.90 3.30
CA GLY A 254 48.48 -9.79 3.88
C GLY A 254 47.88 -8.37 3.75
N GLY A 255 46.95 -8.16 2.85
CA GLY A 255 46.28 -6.84 2.63
C GLY A 255 44.83 -6.76 3.06
N GLN A 256 44.25 -7.82 3.60
CA GLN A 256 42.80 -7.97 3.90
C GLN A 256 42.25 -6.82 4.73
N ILE A 257 42.97 -6.42 5.79
CA ILE A 257 42.50 -5.38 6.73
C ILE A 257 42.36 -4.03 6.01
N LEU A 258 43.34 -3.66 5.20
CA LEU A 258 43.34 -2.39 4.48
C LEU A 258 42.21 -2.33 3.44
N VAL A 259 42.04 -3.39 2.65
CA VAL A 259 41.01 -3.48 1.63
C VAL A 259 39.62 -3.49 2.29
N SER A 260 39.45 -4.21 3.41
CA SER A 260 38.20 -4.23 4.18
C SER A 260 37.86 -2.85 4.76
N ILE A 261 38.83 -2.10 5.29
CA ILE A 261 38.65 -0.74 5.80
C ILE A 261 38.20 0.18 4.66
N ILE A 262 38.87 0.12 3.50
CA ILE A 262 38.48 0.94 2.34
C ILE A 262 37.06 0.57 1.88
N GLY A 263 36.73 -0.73 1.77
CA GLY A 263 35.41 -1.23 1.44
C GLY A 263 34.34 -0.75 2.45
N GLY A 264 34.65 -0.80 3.74
CA GLY A 264 33.78 -0.34 4.82
C GLY A 264 33.51 1.17 4.79
N VAL A 265 34.55 1.97 4.58
CA VAL A 265 34.40 3.43 4.42
C VAL A 265 33.57 3.75 3.18
N LEU A 266 33.84 3.10 2.05
CA LEU A 266 33.07 3.31 0.83
C LEU A 266 31.59 2.90 1.02
N LEU A 267 31.33 1.77 1.68
CA LEU A 267 29.98 1.32 2.01
C LEU A 267 29.27 2.33 2.91
N ALA A 268 29.93 2.83 3.95
CA ALA A 268 29.36 3.85 4.84
C ALA A 268 28.97 5.13 4.06
N VAL A 269 29.86 5.58 3.16
CA VAL A 269 29.58 6.74 2.30
C VAL A 269 28.38 6.47 1.38
N VAL A 270 28.31 5.31 0.76
CA VAL A 270 27.16 4.92 -0.08
C VAL A 270 25.88 4.88 0.75
N LEU A 271 25.88 4.21 1.89
CA LEU A 271 24.71 4.10 2.76
C LEU A 271 24.22 5.46 3.26
N CYS A 272 25.13 6.40 3.56
CA CYS A 272 24.75 7.75 3.96
C CYS A 272 24.06 8.55 2.85
N HIS A 273 24.39 8.32 1.58
CA HIS A 273 23.91 9.15 0.47
C HIS A 273 22.79 8.48 -0.35
N LEU A 274 22.80 7.14 -0.42
CA LEU A 274 21.87 6.37 -1.24
C LEU A 274 20.39 6.68 -0.98
N PRO A 275 19.88 6.79 0.27
CA PRO A 275 18.48 7.11 0.51
C PRO A 275 18.07 8.46 -0.11
N PHE A 276 18.93 9.46 -0.05
CA PHE A 276 18.63 10.79 -0.60
C PHE A 276 18.71 10.83 -2.14
N LEU A 277 19.61 10.03 -2.71
CA LEU A 277 19.68 9.85 -4.17
C LEU A 277 18.45 9.09 -4.69
N GLN A 278 17.96 8.11 -3.92
CA GLN A 278 16.70 7.43 -4.23
C GLN A 278 15.51 8.38 -4.15
N ALA A 279 15.42 9.20 -3.11
CA ALA A 279 14.38 10.22 -2.96
C ALA A 279 14.39 11.22 -4.12
N GLN A 280 15.58 11.65 -4.55
CA GLN A 280 15.72 12.51 -5.71
C GLN A 280 15.29 11.82 -7.01
N PHE A 281 15.73 10.59 -7.24
CA PHE A 281 15.28 9.76 -8.35
C PHE A 281 13.75 9.61 -8.36
N ALA A 282 13.16 9.31 -7.20
CA ALA A 282 11.73 9.17 -7.04
C ALA A 282 10.97 10.48 -7.33
N ALA A 283 11.52 11.63 -6.91
CA ALA A 283 10.94 12.95 -7.16
C ALA A 283 11.00 13.35 -8.64
N GLU A 284 12.12 13.11 -9.31
CA GLU A 284 12.33 13.53 -10.71
C GLU A 284 11.90 12.47 -11.73
N ASN A 285 11.75 11.22 -11.30
CA ASN A 285 11.47 10.04 -12.14
C ASN A 285 12.47 9.86 -13.29
N ARG A 286 13.73 10.27 -13.09
CA ARG A 286 14.83 10.19 -14.06
C ARG A 286 15.99 9.43 -13.45
N LEU A 287 16.45 8.34 -14.07
CA LEU A 287 17.55 7.53 -13.55
C LEU A 287 18.85 8.36 -13.34
N ARG A 288 19.10 9.34 -14.20
CA ARG A 288 20.26 10.27 -14.07
C ARG A 288 20.27 11.00 -12.72
N ALA A 289 19.10 11.31 -12.14
CA ALA A 289 19.00 11.98 -10.84
C ALA A 289 19.63 11.16 -9.70
N MET A 290 19.67 9.83 -9.82
CA MET A 290 20.30 8.95 -8.84
C MET A 290 21.84 9.04 -8.82
N PHE A 291 22.42 9.64 -9.86
CA PHE A 291 23.88 9.85 -9.98
C PHE A 291 24.29 11.32 -9.78
N ASP A 292 23.32 12.20 -9.47
CA ASP A 292 23.62 13.61 -9.22
C ASP A 292 24.05 13.85 -7.77
N TRP A 293 25.30 13.48 -7.50
CA TRP A 293 25.97 13.69 -6.22
C TRP A 293 26.04 15.17 -5.82
N ARG A 294 26.13 16.07 -6.80
CA ARG A 294 26.23 17.51 -6.52
C ARG A 294 24.95 18.05 -5.91
N ALA A 295 23.81 17.67 -6.42
CA ALA A 295 22.52 18.07 -5.87
C ALA A 295 22.30 17.50 -4.46
N ALA A 296 22.65 16.25 -4.20
CA ALA A 296 22.58 15.64 -2.88
C ALA A 296 23.48 16.38 -1.86
N ARG A 297 24.73 16.71 -2.25
CA ARG A 297 25.65 17.45 -1.42
C ARG A 297 25.20 18.88 -1.13
N LEU A 298 24.58 19.55 -2.10
CA LEU A 298 24.04 20.89 -1.91
C LEU A 298 22.90 20.89 -0.87
N ARG A 299 21.97 19.93 -0.94
CA ARG A 299 20.88 19.77 0.03
C ARG A 299 21.40 19.46 1.43
N PHE A 300 22.43 18.60 1.53
CA PHE A 300 23.11 18.35 2.81
C PHE A 300 23.64 19.64 3.43
N ARG A 301 24.28 20.50 2.63
CA ARG A 301 24.81 21.78 3.12
C ARG A 301 23.72 22.75 3.57
N GLN A 302 22.54 22.70 2.94
CA GLN A 302 21.41 23.57 3.28
C GLN A 302 20.72 23.18 4.60
N ALA A 303 20.67 21.89 4.92
CA ALA A 303 19.95 21.38 6.11
C ALA A 303 20.65 20.16 6.73
N PRO A 304 21.88 20.31 7.27
CA PRO A 304 22.66 19.17 7.75
C PRO A 304 22.01 18.43 8.92
N LEU A 305 21.35 19.13 9.84
CA LEU A 305 20.65 18.51 10.97
C LEU A 305 19.43 17.70 10.53
N ALA A 306 18.66 18.20 9.59
CA ALA A 306 17.52 17.47 9.04
C ALA A 306 17.98 16.21 8.27
N PHE A 307 19.09 16.31 7.55
CA PHE A 307 19.68 15.18 6.85
C PHE A 307 20.18 14.11 7.85
N LEU A 308 20.92 14.51 8.89
CA LEU A 308 21.42 13.62 9.93
C LEU A 308 20.27 12.96 10.70
N SER A 309 19.26 13.72 11.10
CA SER A 309 18.09 13.18 11.82
C SER A 309 17.31 12.17 10.98
N ALA A 310 17.17 12.42 9.69
CA ALA A 310 16.53 11.46 8.77
C ALA A 310 17.32 10.16 8.64
N LEU A 311 18.67 10.21 8.57
CA LEU A 311 19.53 9.04 8.57
C LEU A 311 19.42 8.25 9.87
N ILE A 312 19.53 8.93 11.02
CA ILE A 312 19.41 8.28 12.33
C ILE A 312 18.07 7.58 12.45
N LEU A 313 16.99 8.26 12.09
CA LEU A 313 15.64 7.67 12.13
C LEU A 313 15.54 6.45 11.21
N LEU A 314 16.03 6.56 9.97
CA LEU A 314 16.00 5.47 8.98
C LEU A 314 16.72 4.23 9.51
N TYR A 315 17.96 4.38 9.97
CA TYR A 315 18.75 3.25 10.46
C TYR A 315 18.27 2.73 11.80
N SER A 316 17.75 3.58 12.68
CA SER A 316 17.12 3.14 13.93
C SER A 316 15.89 2.27 13.69
N LEU A 317 15.08 2.60 12.67
CA LEU A 317 13.93 1.79 12.28
C LEU A 317 14.33 0.52 11.50
N ALA A 318 15.42 0.57 10.74
CA ALA A 318 15.91 -0.60 9.99
C ALA A 318 16.61 -1.64 10.90
N THR A 319 17.25 -1.19 11.99
CA THR A 319 18.02 -2.07 12.89
C THR A 319 17.18 -3.21 13.49
N PRO A 320 15.99 -2.99 14.09
CA PRO A 320 15.20 -4.09 14.65
C PRO A 320 14.73 -5.08 13.57
N LEU A 321 14.45 -4.61 12.37
CA LEU A 321 14.08 -5.47 11.23
C LEU A 321 15.27 -6.34 10.79
N TYR A 322 16.47 -5.77 10.74
CA TYR A 322 17.68 -6.50 10.45
C TYR A 322 18.00 -7.55 11.53
N LEU A 323 17.89 -7.19 12.81
CA LEU A 323 18.10 -8.10 13.93
C LEU A 323 17.08 -9.25 13.94
N ALA A 324 15.82 -8.98 13.63
CA ALA A 324 14.79 -10.01 13.49
C ALA A 324 15.11 -10.99 12.36
N LYS A 325 15.75 -10.53 11.28
CA LYS A 325 16.13 -11.37 10.14
C LYS A 325 17.39 -12.20 10.40
N VAL A 326 18.33 -11.69 11.19
CA VAL A 326 19.60 -12.37 11.51
C VAL A 326 19.42 -13.41 12.64
N ARG A 327 18.58 -13.12 13.64
CA ARG A 327 18.23 -14.09 14.66
C ARG A 327 17.12 -14.98 14.13
N LEU A 328 17.46 -16.23 13.83
CA LEU A 328 16.46 -17.27 13.50
C LEU A 328 15.41 -17.32 14.61
N PRO A 329 14.17 -16.91 14.37
CA PRO A 329 13.11 -17.04 15.36
C PRO A 329 12.79 -18.51 15.55
N PRO A 330 12.19 -18.90 16.69
CA PRO A 330 11.63 -20.24 16.87
C PRO A 330 10.72 -20.59 15.69
N GLN A 331 10.68 -21.88 15.34
CA GLN A 331 9.91 -22.35 14.16
C GLN A 331 8.46 -21.85 14.16
N ASP A 332 7.87 -21.71 15.35
CA ASP A 332 6.50 -21.22 15.55
C ASP A 332 6.31 -19.73 15.21
N ALA A 333 7.39 -18.95 15.14
CA ALA A 333 7.36 -17.53 14.80
C ALA A 333 7.81 -17.25 13.35
N MET A 334 8.11 -18.28 12.57
CA MET A 334 8.58 -18.13 11.17
C MET A 334 7.59 -17.39 10.27
N TRP A 335 6.28 -17.50 10.55
CA TRP A 335 5.25 -16.75 9.82
C TRP A 335 5.35 -15.23 10.02
N LEU A 336 5.90 -14.78 11.15
CA LEU A 336 6.10 -13.36 11.45
C LEU A 336 7.21 -12.76 10.57
N LEU A 337 8.22 -13.56 10.22
CA LEU A 337 9.33 -13.12 9.34
C LEU A 337 8.92 -12.93 7.89
N THR A 338 7.86 -13.61 7.44
CA THR A 338 7.31 -13.39 6.10
C THR A 338 6.60 -12.04 5.99
N VAL A 339 6.21 -11.43 7.11
CA VAL A 339 5.54 -10.13 7.16
C VAL A 339 6.54 -8.98 7.36
N VAL A 340 7.71 -9.26 7.95
CA VAL A 340 8.80 -8.30 8.19
C VAL A 340 9.85 -8.39 7.08
#